data_1277b61ca87c8c8438bd5bc4919dfae5
#
_entry.id   1277b61ca87c8c8438bd5bc4919dfae5
#
_cell.length_a   1.000
_cell.length_b   1.000
_cell.length_c   1.000
_cell.angle_alpha   90.00
_cell.angle_beta   90.00
_cell.angle_gamma   90.00
#
_symmetry.space_group_name_H-M   'P 1'
#
loop_
_entity.id
_entity.type
_entity.pdbx_description
1 polymer ?
#
loop_
_entity_poly.entity_id
_entity_poly.type
_entity_poly.pdbx_seq_one_letter_code
_entity_poly.pdbx_strand_id
1 'polypeptide(L)'
;TGETLIGATIREVGDNNNGTITDFNGKYTIKVSKKNAQLSVSYVGYEDQTVSVQGKTIVDIVLKTSEQTLEEVVVVGYGTQKKESVTGAITSVNQKVLKQTPVANITNALVGKVTGLTAIQQSGEPGYDGATIFVRGKATFTGSTNPLILVDGVERSFGDIDANEIESVSILKDASATAVYGVRGANGVVLVTTKRGEVGAPKVSLTYSYGVQTPTRLTKYCDSYDVLTLFEEGLSNDGKSSQYTPETIAKYRDRSNPTYQYLYPNVDWTEELLKDNTGQMQANVNVSGGGSLFRYFVSVGYMNQDGIYKYSDMSEYNTNAKMERYNFRTNIDVDIRKDVKLMLNLGGIIQDLNFPGTSASDLFYAIKTRLPYYYPMTNPDGSIAEYANSEGNPYAMLTKTGYAANKSTTLNATAGVTW
;
A
#
# COMPACT_ATOMS: atom_id res chain seq x y z
N THR A 1 -33.55 16.52 15.12
CA THR A 1 -33.44 15.28 15.89
C THR A 1 -33.65 15.51 17.39
N GLY A 2 -33.53 16.75 17.91
CA GLY A 2 -33.73 17.08 19.34
C GLY A 2 -32.62 16.58 20.27
N GLU A 3 -31.49 16.17 19.76
CA GLU A 3 -30.32 15.79 20.56
C GLU A 3 -29.59 17.02 21.09
N THR A 4 -29.09 16.91 22.31
CA THR A 4 -28.32 17.99 22.96
C THR A 4 -26.88 17.97 22.44
N LEU A 5 -26.34 19.13 22.04
CA LEU A 5 -24.98 19.30 21.56
C LEU A 5 -24.04 19.64 22.70
N ILE A 6 -23.08 18.75 23.00
CA ILE A 6 -22.07 18.91 24.04
C ILE A 6 -20.83 19.57 23.43
N GLY A 7 -20.33 20.65 24.07
CA GLY A 7 -19.11 21.32 23.60
C GLY A 7 -19.33 22.29 22.42
N ALA A 8 -20.58 22.65 22.10
CA ALA A 8 -20.85 23.72 21.15
C ALA A 8 -20.31 25.06 21.70
N THR A 9 -19.62 25.81 20.85
CA THR A 9 -19.00 27.08 21.21
C THR A 9 -20.00 28.22 21.01
N ILE A 10 -20.23 29.04 22.05
CA ILE A 10 -21.08 30.22 22.03
C ILE A 10 -20.21 31.46 22.33
N ARG A 11 -20.27 32.48 21.49
CA ARG A 11 -19.52 33.74 21.64
C ARG A 11 -20.42 34.95 21.41
N GLU A 12 -20.14 36.03 22.12
CA GLU A 12 -20.78 37.31 21.82
C GLU A 12 -20.15 37.94 20.58
N VAL A 13 -20.96 38.32 19.62
CA VAL A 13 -20.48 38.94 18.37
C VAL A 13 -19.91 40.33 18.70
N GLY A 14 -18.63 40.54 18.33
CA GLY A 14 -17.90 41.79 18.61
C GLY A 14 -17.05 41.78 19.88
N ASP A 15 -17.08 40.72 20.68
CA ASP A 15 -16.17 40.48 21.79
C ASP A 15 -15.57 39.07 21.76
N ASN A 16 -14.35 38.97 21.25
CA ASN A 16 -13.65 37.67 21.07
C ASN A 16 -13.27 37.01 22.40
N ASN A 17 -13.30 37.73 23.52
CA ASN A 17 -12.93 37.22 24.83
C ASN A 17 -14.15 36.73 25.64
N ASN A 18 -15.38 37.05 25.18
CA ASN A 18 -16.61 36.63 25.84
C ASN A 18 -17.23 35.42 25.13
N GLY A 19 -16.97 34.24 25.68
CA GLY A 19 -17.50 33.00 25.13
C GLY A 19 -17.62 31.92 26.18
N THR A 20 -18.42 30.89 25.85
CA THR A 20 -18.66 29.72 26.70
C THR A 20 -18.87 28.49 25.79
N ILE A 21 -18.93 27.31 26.40
CA ILE A 21 -19.25 26.04 25.71
C ILE A 21 -20.46 25.39 26.41
N THR A 22 -21.21 24.57 25.66
CA THR A 22 -22.30 23.77 26.22
C THR A 22 -21.78 22.62 27.09
N ASP A 23 -22.48 22.35 28.18
CA ASP A 23 -22.23 21.21 29.09
C ASP A 23 -22.78 19.88 28.54
N PHE A 24 -22.69 18.80 29.34
CA PHE A 24 -23.19 17.45 28.99
C PHE A 24 -24.70 17.38 28.73
N ASN A 25 -25.47 18.39 29.15
CA ASN A 25 -26.90 18.48 28.90
C ASN A 25 -27.23 19.49 27.79
N GLY A 26 -26.22 19.99 27.06
CA GLY A 26 -26.38 21.00 26.02
C GLY A 26 -26.71 22.40 26.59
N LYS A 27 -26.54 22.64 27.92
CA LYS A 27 -26.81 23.92 28.56
C LYS A 27 -25.57 24.81 28.58
N TYR A 28 -25.79 26.12 28.48
CA TYR A 28 -24.72 27.12 28.54
C TYR A 28 -25.13 28.33 29.37
N THR A 29 -24.17 29.06 29.86
CA THR A 29 -24.38 30.34 30.56
C THR A 29 -23.34 31.31 30.05
N ILE A 30 -23.79 32.49 29.60
CA ILE A 30 -22.94 33.57 29.13
C ILE A 30 -23.43 34.90 29.63
N LYS A 31 -22.54 35.79 30.09
CA LYS A 31 -22.86 37.15 30.43
C LYS A 31 -22.69 38.05 29.22
N VAL A 32 -23.76 38.63 28.74
CA VAL A 32 -23.74 39.53 27.58
C VAL A 32 -23.55 40.97 27.96
N SER A 33 -22.83 41.72 27.17
CA SER A 33 -22.50 43.14 27.42
C SER A 33 -23.69 44.08 27.24
N LYS A 34 -24.70 43.70 26.40
CA LYS A 34 -25.87 44.51 26.03
C LYS A 34 -27.14 43.65 25.94
N LYS A 35 -28.31 44.24 26.27
CA LYS A 35 -29.60 43.56 26.17
C LYS A 35 -29.91 43.01 24.75
N ASN A 36 -29.38 43.63 23.72
CA ASN A 36 -29.55 43.23 22.32
C ASN A 36 -28.27 42.58 21.72
N ALA A 37 -27.44 41.97 22.56
CA ALA A 37 -26.26 41.25 22.09
C ALA A 37 -26.63 40.13 21.09
N GLN A 38 -25.75 39.87 20.16
CA GLN A 38 -25.83 38.71 19.27
C GLN A 38 -24.86 37.64 19.73
N LEU A 39 -25.32 36.40 19.75
CA LEU A 39 -24.51 35.23 20.06
C LEU A 39 -24.23 34.46 18.77
N SER A 40 -22.98 34.24 18.47
CA SER A 40 -22.56 33.32 17.42
C SER A 40 -22.35 31.95 18.03
N VAL A 41 -23.00 30.94 17.48
CA VAL A 41 -22.92 29.56 17.95
C VAL A 41 -22.32 28.71 16.83
N SER A 42 -21.27 27.98 17.15
CA SER A 42 -20.59 27.09 16.21
C SER A 42 -20.39 25.69 16.80
N TYR A 43 -20.57 24.66 15.98
CA TYR A 43 -20.29 23.28 16.35
C TYR A 43 -19.87 22.47 15.12
N VAL A 44 -18.93 21.57 15.29
CA VAL A 44 -18.39 20.75 14.18
C VAL A 44 -19.51 19.92 13.54
N GLY A 45 -19.70 20.08 12.22
CA GLY A 45 -20.76 19.40 11.46
C GLY A 45 -22.10 20.12 11.45
N TYR A 46 -22.18 21.36 11.96
CA TYR A 46 -23.39 22.19 11.93
C TYR A 46 -23.09 23.56 11.30
N GLU A 47 -24.13 24.21 10.75
CA GLU A 47 -24.02 25.58 10.25
C GLU A 47 -23.88 26.57 11.42
N ASP A 48 -22.92 27.49 11.27
CA ASP A 48 -22.77 28.58 12.24
C ASP A 48 -24.02 29.44 12.25
N GLN A 49 -24.59 29.68 13.43
CA GLN A 49 -25.81 30.46 13.58
C GLN A 49 -25.59 31.64 14.48
N THR A 50 -26.10 32.81 14.07
CA THR A 50 -26.11 34.02 14.91
C THR A 50 -27.54 34.26 15.41
N VAL A 51 -27.68 34.37 16.75
CA VAL A 51 -28.97 34.55 17.41
C VAL A 51 -28.92 35.81 18.30
N SER A 52 -29.94 36.65 18.20
CA SER A 52 -30.05 37.86 19.04
C SER A 52 -30.71 37.52 20.39
N VAL A 53 -30.11 37.97 21.49
CA VAL A 53 -30.60 37.73 22.87
C VAL A 53 -31.91 38.48 23.15
N GLN A 54 -32.10 39.66 22.59
CA GLN A 54 -33.30 40.52 22.77
C GLN A 54 -33.79 40.68 24.20
N GLY A 55 -32.83 40.72 25.17
CA GLY A 55 -33.14 40.85 26.59
C GLY A 55 -33.74 39.61 27.25
N LYS A 56 -33.80 38.46 26.56
CA LYS A 56 -34.24 37.18 27.12
C LYS A 56 -33.18 36.60 28.06
N THR A 57 -33.63 35.97 29.14
CA THR A 57 -32.75 35.27 30.10
C THR A 57 -32.48 33.81 29.71
N ILE A 58 -33.33 33.26 28.84
CA ILE A 58 -33.18 31.90 28.29
C ILE A 58 -33.30 32.01 26.78
N VAL A 59 -32.31 31.43 26.06
CA VAL A 59 -32.26 31.40 24.59
C VAL A 59 -31.93 29.99 24.17
N ASP A 60 -32.91 29.27 23.63
CA ASP A 60 -32.71 27.96 23.05
C ASP A 60 -32.30 28.12 21.58
N ILE A 61 -31.24 27.40 21.20
CA ILE A 61 -30.66 27.51 19.84
C ILE A 61 -30.67 26.14 19.23
N VAL A 62 -31.24 26.03 18.02
CA VAL A 62 -31.26 24.80 17.25
C VAL A 62 -30.34 24.97 16.04
N LEU A 63 -29.22 24.29 16.03
CA LEU A 63 -28.31 24.29 14.89
C LEU A 63 -28.83 23.34 13.81
N LYS A 64 -28.71 23.76 12.57
CA LYS A 64 -28.94 22.89 11.41
C LYS A 64 -27.67 22.13 11.12
N THR A 65 -27.76 20.83 10.82
CA THR A 65 -26.63 20.08 10.32
C THR A 65 -26.09 20.76 9.07
N SER A 66 -24.82 21.10 9.08
CA SER A 66 -24.16 21.55 7.88
C SER A 66 -24.11 20.37 6.93
N GLU A 67 -24.98 20.36 5.94
CA GLU A 67 -24.78 19.58 4.73
C GLU A 67 -23.69 20.26 3.90
N GLN A 68 -22.52 20.50 4.48
CA GLN A 68 -21.31 20.50 3.71
C GLN A 68 -21.10 19.05 3.27
N THR A 69 -21.85 18.61 2.28
CA THR A 69 -21.33 17.68 1.29
C THR A 69 -20.02 18.31 0.89
N LEU A 70 -18.91 17.75 1.36
CA LEU A 70 -17.60 18.00 0.78
C LEU A 70 -17.83 17.77 -0.71
N GLU A 71 -17.92 18.84 -1.49
CA GLU A 71 -18.10 18.76 -2.94
C GLU A 71 -16.91 17.93 -3.43
N GLU A 72 -17.13 16.65 -3.65
CA GLU A 72 -16.10 15.72 -4.11
C GLU A 72 -15.71 16.18 -5.51
N VAL A 73 -14.57 16.86 -5.56
CA VAL A 73 -14.01 17.37 -6.82
C VAL A 73 -13.18 16.26 -7.42
N VAL A 74 -13.46 15.92 -8.66
CA VAL A 74 -12.74 14.90 -9.42
C VAL A 74 -11.82 15.61 -10.42
N VAL A 75 -10.57 15.16 -10.47
CA VAL A 75 -9.63 15.64 -11.49
C VAL A 75 -10.01 15.04 -12.84
N VAL A 76 -10.26 15.89 -13.82
CA VAL A 76 -10.64 15.52 -15.19
C VAL A 76 -9.67 16.17 -16.17
N GLY A 77 -8.86 15.37 -16.85
CA GLY A 77 -7.91 15.87 -17.83
C GLY A 77 -6.96 16.91 -17.22
N TYR A 78 -7.01 18.13 -17.71
CA TYR A 78 -6.18 19.25 -17.23
C TYR A 78 -6.92 20.18 -16.25
N GLY A 79 -8.06 19.76 -15.70
CA GLY A 79 -8.86 20.56 -14.78
C GLY A 79 -9.55 19.74 -13.70
N THR A 80 -10.27 20.42 -12.83
CA THR A 80 -11.10 19.82 -11.79
C THR A 80 -12.57 20.09 -12.07
N GLN A 81 -13.43 19.09 -11.91
CA GLN A 81 -14.90 19.23 -12.02
C GLN A 81 -15.56 18.64 -10.78
N LYS A 82 -16.73 19.15 -10.44
CA LYS A 82 -17.56 18.56 -9.40
C LYS A 82 -17.98 17.16 -9.87
N LYS A 83 -17.90 16.17 -8.99
CA LYS A 83 -18.24 14.77 -9.30
C LYS A 83 -19.62 14.63 -9.93
N GLU A 84 -20.58 15.43 -9.46
CA GLU A 84 -21.95 15.44 -9.97
C GLU A 84 -22.08 15.95 -11.42
N SER A 85 -21.12 16.76 -11.89
CA SER A 85 -21.14 17.32 -13.26
C SER A 85 -20.31 16.51 -14.26
N VAL A 86 -19.68 15.42 -13.82
CA VAL A 86 -18.88 14.54 -14.68
C VAL A 86 -19.77 13.54 -15.39
N THR A 87 -19.94 13.69 -16.71
CA THR A 87 -20.72 12.79 -17.56
C THR A 87 -19.97 11.52 -17.98
N GLY A 88 -18.65 11.48 -17.79
CA GLY A 88 -17.79 10.32 -18.10
C GLY A 88 -17.74 9.28 -16.99
N ALA A 89 -17.46 8.00 -17.30
CA ALA A 89 -17.27 6.95 -16.31
C ALA A 89 -15.91 7.12 -15.59
N ILE A 90 -15.88 8.03 -14.61
CA ILE A 90 -14.72 8.27 -13.74
C ILE A 90 -14.97 7.61 -12.40
N THR A 91 -14.01 6.87 -11.91
CA THR A 91 -14.01 6.33 -10.53
C THR A 91 -12.85 6.95 -9.78
N SER A 92 -13.13 7.56 -8.63
CA SER A 92 -12.11 8.14 -7.76
C SER A 92 -12.05 7.38 -6.45
N VAL A 93 -10.84 7.20 -5.93
CA VAL A 93 -10.54 6.63 -4.62
C VAL A 93 -9.74 7.65 -3.84
N ASN A 94 -10.24 8.03 -2.68
CA ASN A 94 -9.58 8.98 -1.79
C ASN A 94 -8.54 8.30 -0.88
N GLN A 95 -7.72 9.11 -0.22
CA GLN A 95 -6.70 8.64 0.71
C GLN A 95 -7.23 7.70 1.80
N LYS A 96 -8.42 7.98 2.35
CA LYS A 96 -8.99 7.17 3.43
C LYS A 96 -9.16 5.71 3.01
N VAL A 97 -9.59 5.48 1.76
CA VAL A 97 -9.74 4.13 1.20
C VAL A 97 -8.37 3.48 0.91
N LEU A 98 -7.40 4.25 0.39
CA LEU A 98 -6.04 3.74 0.12
C LEU A 98 -5.35 3.26 1.40
N LYS A 99 -5.50 3.99 2.50
CA LYS A 99 -4.91 3.67 3.80
C LYS A 99 -5.55 2.48 4.53
N GLN A 100 -6.70 1.98 4.08
CA GLN A 100 -7.34 0.81 4.70
C GLN A 100 -6.51 -0.47 4.58
N THR A 101 -5.62 -0.52 3.58
CA THR A 101 -4.75 -1.66 3.33
C THR A 101 -3.30 -1.19 3.39
N PRO A 102 -2.55 -1.51 4.46
CA PRO A 102 -1.15 -1.13 4.59
C PRO A 102 -0.29 -2.03 3.70
N VAL A 103 -0.10 -1.62 2.45
CA VAL A 103 0.70 -2.33 1.44
C VAL A 103 1.98 -1.57 1.14
N ALA A 104 3.04 -2.28 0.77
CA ALA A 104 4.31 -1.67 0.40
C ALA A 104 4.22 -0.96 -0.96
N ASN A 105 3.49 -1.54 -1.92
CA ASN A 105 3.23 -0.92 -3.22
C ASN A 105 1.76 -0.49 -3.31
N ILE A 106 1.53 0.80 -3.59
CA ILE A 106 0.19 1.40 -3.55
C ILE A 106 -0.76 0.82 -4.63
N THR A 107 -0.24 0.21 -5.70
CA THR A 107 -1.07 -0.45 -6.72
C THR A 107 -1.91 -1.58 -6.13
N ASN A 108 -1.38 -2.27 -5.09
CA ASN A 108 -2.10 -3.32 -4.36
C ASN A 108 -3.28 -2.77 -3.55
N ALA A 109 -3.21 -1.52 -3.08
CA ALA A 109 -4.32 -0.88 -2.38
C ALA A 109 -5.55 -0.64 -3.28
N LEU A 110 -5.38 -0.66 -4.59
CA LEU A 110 -6.47 -0.45 -5.57
C LEU A 110 -7.23 -1.75 -5.90
N VAL A 111 -6.68 -2.92 -5.54
CA VAL A 111 -7.28 -4.23 -5.83
C VAL A 111 -8.67 -4.31 -5.18
N GLY A 112 -9.69 -4.58 -6.00
CA GLY A 112 -11.08 -4.72 -5.54
C GLY A 112 -11.77 -3.43 -5.08
N LYS A 113 -11.08 -2.27 -5.04
CA LYS A 113 -11.65 -1.00 -4.58
C LYS A 113 -12.11 -0.08 -5.70
N VAL A 114 -11.72 -0.37 -6.94
CA VAL A 114 -12.02 0.46 -8.11
C VAL A 114 -12.79 -0.34 -9.15
N THR A 115 -14.03 0.06 -9.40
CA THR A 115 -14.87 -0.58 -10.43
C THR A 115 -14.26 -0.44 -11.82
N GLY A 116 -14.07 -1.55 -12.55
CA GLY A 116 -13.50 -1.58 -13.90
C GLY A 116 -11.98 -1.46 -13.95
N LEU A 117 -11.30 -1.55 -12.79
CA LEU A 117 -9.86 -1.78 -12.68
C LEU A 117 -9.62 -3.25 -12.33
N THR A 118 -8.79 -3.92 -13.12
CA THR A 118 -8.25 -5.23 -12.78
C THR A 118 -6.80 -5.04 -12.35
N ALA A 119 -6.45 -5.56 -11.20
CA ALA A 119 -5.08 -5.52 -10.70
C ALA A 119 -4.63 -6.94 -10.34
N ILE A 120 -3.46 -7.34 -10.82
CA ILE A 120 -2.92 -8.68 -10.65
C ILE A 120 -1.54 -8.56 -10.00
N GLN A 121 -1.42 -9.00 -8.76
CA GLN A 121 -0.14 -9.16 -8.09
C GLN A 121 0.46 -10.52 -8.47
N GLN A 122 1.61 -10.51 -9.10
CA GLN A 122 2.29 -11.73 -9.57
C GLN A 122 3.29 -12.28 -8.54
N SER A 123 3.86 -11.41 -7.72
CA SER A 123 4.86 -11.73 -6.70
C SER A 123 4.51 -11.05 -5.39
N GLY A 124 4.89 -11.66 -4.28
CA GLY A 124 4.91 -11.04 -2.94
C GLY A 124 6.33 -10.71 -2.48
N GLU A 125 7.33 -10.81 -3.37
CA GLU A 125 8.73 -10.53 -3.05
C GLU A 125 8.92 -9.05 -2.72
N PRO A 126 9.59 -8.71 -1.60
CA PRO A 126 9.85 -7.33 -1.23
C PRO A 126 10.42 -6.50 -2.38
N GLY A 127 9.77 -5.37 -2.69
CA GLY A 127 10.16 -4.48 -3.79
C GLY A 127 9.70 -4.89 -5.19
N TYR A 128 9.21 -6.12 -5.38
CA TYR A 128 8.61 -6.62 -6.62
C TYR A 128 7.15 -7.08 -6.42
N ASP A 129 6.52 -6.62 -5.36
CA ASP A 129 5.15 -6.96 -4.98
C ASP A 129 4.07 -6.08 -5.64
N GLY A 130 4.44 -5.17 -6.54
CA GLY A 130 3.53 -4.30 -7.25
C GLY A 130 2.52 -5.04 -8.13
N ALA A 131 1.25 -4.63 -8.10
CA ALA A 131 0.24 -5.16 -8.99
C ALA A 131 0.32 -4.52 -10.37
N THR A 132 0.24 -5.35 -11.41
CA THR A 132 0.00 -4.88 -12.78
C THR A 132 -1.48 -4.51 -12.90
N ILE A 133 -1.76 -3.29 -13.34
CA ILE A 133 -3.12 -2.75 -13.42
C ILE A 133 -3.59 -2.66 -14.86
N PHE A 134 -4.87 -2.99 -15.09
CA PHE A 134 -5.55 -2.91 -16.39
C PHE A 134 -6.88 -2.19 -16.20
N VAL A 135 -7.19 -1.27 -17.10
CA VAL A 135 -8.50 -0.61 -17.14
C VAL A 135 -9.37 -1.32 -18.16
N ARG A 136 -10.52 -1.87 -17.71
CA ARG A 136 -11.45 -2.68 -18.54
C ARG A 136 -10.83 -3.94 -19.17
N GLY A 137 -9.75 -4.46 -18.56
CA GLY A 137 -9.07 -5.68 -19.03
C GLY A 137 -8.00 -5.42 -20.09
N LYS A 138 -7.52 -6.50 -20.71
CA LYS A 138 -6.52 -6.45 -21.79
C LYS A 138 -7.20 -6.23 -23.13
N ALA A 139 -6.96 -5.09 -23.77
CA ALA A 139 -7.62 -4.72 -25.03
C ALA A 139 -6.82 -5.15 -26.27
N THR A 140 -5.58 -5.61 -26.13
CA THR A 140 -4.69 -5.99 -27.25
C THR A 140 -3.90 -7.24 -26.94
N PHE A 141 -3.55 -8.01 -27.99
CA PHE A 141 -2.68 -9.19 -27.89
C PHE A 141 -1.20 -8.87 -28.12
N THR A 142 -0.89 -7.80 -28.86
CA THR A 142 0.48 -7.50 -29.31
C THR A 142 1.02 -6.15 -28.87
N GLY A 143 0.16 -5.25 -28.36
CA GLY A 143 0.53 -3.91 -27.90
C GLY A 143 0.63 -3.80 -26.38
N SER A 144 1.06 -2.64 -25.90
CA SER A 144 1.01 -2.32 -24.46
C SER A 144 -0.43 -2.31 -23.98
N THR A 145 -0.68 -2.98 -22.86
CA THR A 145 -1.97 -3.02 -22.17
C THR A 145 -2.01 -2.12 -20.93
N ASN A 146 -0.88 -1.45 -20.63
CA ASN A 146 -0.77 -0.60 -19.46
C ASN A 146 -1.55 0.70 -19.66
N PRO A 147 -2.28 1.18 -18.65
CA PRO A 147 -2.89 2.50 -18.68
C PRO A 147 -1.82 3.60 -18.65
N LEU A 148 -2.16 4.78 -19.14
CA LEU A 148 -1.33 5.97 -18.93
C LEU A 148 -1.45 6.41 -17.48
N ILE A 149 -0.34 6.57 -16.79
CA ILE A 149 -0.30 6.97 -15.38
C ILE A 149 0.28 8.38 -15.28
N LEU A 150 -0.48 9.29 -14.70
CA LEU A 150 -0.08 10.68 -14.48
C LEU A 150 -0.13 11.00 -12.99
N VAL A 151 0.99 11.45 -12.44
CA VAL A 151 1.08 11.96 -11.06
C VAL A 151 1.25 13.47 -11.13
N ASP A 152 0.27 14.21 -10.63
CA ASP A 152 0.17 15.67 -10.75
C ASP A 152 0.36 16.16 -12.20
N GLY A 153 -0.21 15.43 -13.17
CA GLY A 153 -0.16 15.75 -14.59
C GLY A 153 1.09 15.28 -15.34
N VAL A 154 2.08 14.72 -14.65
CA VAL A 154 3.33 14.21 -15.25
C VAL A 154 3.32 12.69 -15.29
N GLU A 155 3.68 12.11 -16.45
CA GLU A 155 3.76 10.65 -16.61
C GLU A 155 4.92 10.08 -15.80
N ARG A 156 4.57 9.18 -14.87
CA ARG A 156 5.53 8.45 -14.03
C ARG A 156 4.86 7.31 -13.28
N SER A 157 5.65 6.36 -12.78
CA SER A 157 5.18 5.33 -11.85
C SER A 157 4.68 5.97 -10.54
N PHE A 158 3.68 5.33 -9.92
CA PHE A 158 3.15 5.75 -8.62
C PHE A 158 3.17 4.63 -7.56
N GLY A 159 3.58 3.43 -7.94
CA GLY A 159 3.57 2.24 -7.05
C GLY A 159 4.35 2.46 -5.75
N ASP A 160 5.44 3.19 -5.81
CA ASP A 160 6.35 3.44 -4.70
C ASP A 160 6.07 4.76 -3.95
N ILE A 161 5.02 5.49 -4.34
CA ILE A 161 4.57 6.68 -3.61
C ILE A 161 3.88 6.24 -2.32
N ASP A 162 4.19 6.91 -1.20
CA ASP A 162 3.53 6.64 0.08
C ASP A 162 2.04 7.04 0.01
N ALA A 163 1.14 6.18 0.51
CA ALA A 163 -0.29 6.46 0.60
C ALA A 163 -0.60 7.77 1.38
N ASN A 164 0.29 8.16 2.29
CA ASN A 164 0.17 9.41 3.05
C ASN A 164 0.41 10.67 2.21
N GLU A 165 1.08 10.54 1.07
CA GLU A 165 1.35 11.63 0.11
C GLU A 165 0.21 11.81 -0.91
N ILE A 166 -0.66 10.80 -1.08
CA ILE A 166 -1.71 10.79 -2.10
C ILE A 166 -3.00 11.38 -1.50
N GLU A 167 -3.62 12.29 -2.24
CA GLU A 167 -4.96 12.81 -1.95
C GLU A 167 -6.02 11.91 -2.56
N SER A 168 -5.88 11.60 -3.86
CA SER A 168 -6.82 10.76 -4.60
C SER A 168 -6.19 10.07 -5.80
N VAL A 169 -6.79 8.96 -6.21
CA VAL A 169 -6.51 8.28 -7.47
C VAL A 169 -7.80 8.23 -8.27
N SER A 170 -7.83 8.86 -9.45
CA SER A 170 -8.96 8.91 -10.37
C SER A 170 -8.65 8.10 -11.62
N ILE A 171 -9.60 7.28 -12.06
CA ILE A 171 -9.42 6.42 -13.22
C ILE A 171 -10.43 6.81 -14.30
N LEU A 172 -9.89 7.26 -15.43
CA LEU A 172 -10.65 7.60 -16.63
C LEU A 172 -10.76 6.37 -17.51
N LYS A 173 -11.98 5.89 -17.71
CA LYS A 173 -12.25 4.61 -18.40
C LYS A 173 -12.82 4.81 -19.79
N ASP A 174 -13.55 5.88 -20.03
CA ASP A 174 -14.24 6.14 -21.28
C ASP A 174 -13.39 6.92 -22.26
N ALA A 175 -13.58 6.65 -23.55
CA ALA A 175 -12.89 7.35 -24.62
C ALA A 175 -13.11 8.87 -24.58
N SER A 176 -14.31 9.31 -24.20
CA SER A 176 -14.63 10.74 -24.03
C SER A 176 -13.80 11.41 -22.94
N ALA A 177 -13.59 10.71 -21.80
CA ALA A 177 -12.78 11.20 -20.69
C ALA A 177 -11.27 11.15 -21.00
N THR A 178 -10.83 10.17 -21.82
CA THR A 178 -9.42 9.99 -22.17
C THR A 178 -9.00 10.70 -23.47
N ALA A 179 -9.95 11.28 -24.21
CA ALA A 179 -9.69 11.90 -25.51
C ALA A 179 -8.60 12.99 -25.49
N VAL A 180 -8.51 13.74 -24.39
CA VAL A 180 -7.48 14.79 -24.19
C VAL A 180 -6.05 14.25 -24.15
N TYR A 181 -5.88 12.94 -23.94
CA TYR A 181 -4.59 12.26 -23.89
C TYR A 181 -4.23 11.54 -25.21
N GLY A 182 -5.13 11.63 -26.22
CA GLY A 182 -4.96 11.01 -27.53
C GLY A 182 -4.79 9.50 -27.46
N VAL A 183 -3.98 8.94 -28.35
CA VAL A 183 -3.71 7.49 -28.43
C VAL A 183 -3.09 6.90 -27.17
N ARG A 184 -2.39 7.70 -26.37
CA ARG A 184 -1.80 7.25 -25.10
C ARG A 184 -2.84 6.91 -24.05
N GLY A 185 -4.03 7.52 -24.13
CA GLY A 185 -5.17 7.25 -23.25
C GLY A 185 -6.02 6.04 -23.67
N ALA A 186 -5.68 5.33 -24.75
CA ALA A 186 -6.50 4.25 -25.30
C ALA A 186 -6.74 3.09 -24.30
N ASN A 187 -5.77 2.78 -23.46
CA ASN A 187 -5.88 1.75 -22.40
C ASN A 187 -6.43 2.30 -21.07
N GLY A 188 -7.01 3.51 -21.07
CA GLY A 188 -7.43 4.22 -19.87
C GLY A 188 -6.31 5.09 -19.29
N VAL A 189 -6.70 5.98 -18.38
CA VAL A 189 -5.78 6.91 -17.71
C VAL A 189 -6.00 6.82 -16.21
N VAL A 190 -4.89 6.73 -15.46
CA VAL A 190 -4.84 6.79 -14.00
C VAL A 190 -4.25 8.13 -13.60
N LEU A 191 -5.06 8.97 -12.95
CA LEU A 191 -4.65 10.25 -12.43
C LEU A 191 -4.40 10.13 -10.93
N VAL A 192 -3.19 10.38 -10.51
CA VAL A 192 -2.80 10.41 -9.09
C VAL A 192 -2.59 11.86 -8.71
N THR A 193 -3.37 12.32 -7.75
CA THR A 193 -3.24 13.67 -7.18
C THR A 193 -2.55 13.56 -5.84
N THR A 194 -1.47 14.31 -5.66
CA THR A 194 -0.76 14.35 -4.38
C THR A 194 -1.31 15.46 -3.48
N LYS A 195 -1.13 15.31 -2.18
CA LYS A 195 -1.61 16.26 -1.18
C LYS A 195 -0.97 17.62 -1.35
N ARG A 196 -1.77 18.65 -1.05
CA ARG A 196 -1.35 20.04 -1.02
C ARG A 196 -1.62 20.68 0.33
N GLY A 197 -1.02 21.84 0.55
CA GLY A 197 -1.31 22.65 1.72
C GLY A 197 -2.68 23.31 1.62
N GLU A 198 -3.31 23.51 2.77
CA GLU A 198 -4.56 24.26 2.92
C GLU A 198 -4.30 25.55 3.70
N VAL A 199 -5.17 26.55 3.51
CA VAL A 199 -5.12 27.76 4.33
C VAL A 199 -5.50 27.43 5.76
N GLY A 200 -4.61 27.67 6.69
CA GLY A 200 -4.82 27.39 8.11
C GLY A 200 -3.52 27.23 8.88
N ALA A 201 -3.66 27.02 10.18
CA ALA A 201 -2.52 26.72 11.04
C ALA A 201 -1.83 25.41 10.61
N PRO A 202 -0.52 25.29 10.84
CA PRO A 202 0.21 24.05 10.53
C PRO A 202 -0.43 22.84 11.20
N LYS A 203 -0.72 21.80 10.41
CA LYS A 203 -1.20 20.50 10.88
C LYS A 203 -0.06 19.50 10.73
N VAL A 204 0.31 18.84 11.82
CA VAL A 204 1.32 17.78 11.84
C VAL A 204 0.60 16.44 11.99
N SER A 205 0.95 15.47 11.16
CA SER A 205 0.42 14.12 11.24
C SER A 205 1.57 13.11 11.26
N LEU A 206 1.54 12.21 12.23
CA LEU A 206 2.44 11.07 12.34
C LEU A 206 1.61 9.79 12.13
N THR A 207 2.07 8.97 11.23
CA THR A 207 1.50 7.62 10.99
C THR A 207 2.60 6.59 11.20
N TYR A 208 2.33 5.59 12.01
CA TYR A 208 3.19 4.42 12.18
C TYR A 208 2.33 3.16 12.07
N SER A 209 2.81 2.19 11.31
CA SER A 209 2.18 0.88 11.22
C SER A 209 3.23 -0.22 11.20
N TYR A 210 2.93 -1.30 11.91
CA TYR A 210 3.65 -2.55 11.84
C TYR A 210 2.67 -3.65 11.47
N GLY A 211 3.02 -4.45 10.47
CA GLY A 211 2.21 -5.55 9.97
C GLY A 211 2.99 -6.85 9.95
N VAL A 212 2.28 -7.95 10.15
CA VAL A 212 2.79 -9.29 9.94
C VAL A 212 2.21 -9.78 8.62
N GLN A 213 3.10 -10.17 7.72
CA GLN A 213 2.74 -10.71 6.41
C GLN A 213 2.85 -12.23 6.45
N THR A 214 1.86 -12.91 5.91
CA THR A 214 1.85 -14.37 5.77
C THR A 214 1.61 -14.74 4.30
N PRO A 215 2.30 -15.76 3.76
CA PRO A 215 1.98 -16.26 2.43
C PRO A 215 0.51 -16.67 2.35
N THR A 216 -0.20 -16.20 1.33
CA THR A 216 -1.62 -16.55 1.14
C THR A 216 -1.81 -18.01 0.82
N ARG A 217 -0.83 -18.63 0.17
CA ARG A 217 -0.83 -20.05 -0.17
C ARG A 217 0.59 -20.55 -0.39
N LEU A 218 0.98 -21.55 0.35
CA LEU A 218 2.13 -22.42 0.08
C LEU A 218 1.62 -23.79 -0.32
N THR A 219 2.26 -24.42 -1.31
CA THR A 219 1.88 -25.78 -1.75
C THR A 219 2.41 -26.76 -0.72
N LYS A 220 1.54 -27.65 -0.27
CA LYS A 220 1.92 -28.80 0.55
C LYS A 220 2.20 -29.96 -0.36
N TYR A 221 3.27 -30.68 -0.10
CA TYR A 221 3.71 -31.85 -0.86
C TYR A 221 3.55 -33.09 -0.01
N CYS A 222 3.49 -34.25 -0.69
CA CYS A 222 3.56 -35.53 -0.04
C CYS A 222 4.95 -35.74 0.55
N ASP A 223 5.04 -36.49 1.64
CA ASP A 223 6.32 -36.93 2.21
C ASP A 223 6.98 -38.03 1.33
N SER A 224 8.25 -38.34 1.61
CA SER A 224 9.02 -39.32 0.85
C SER A 224 8.36 -40.69 0.79
N TYR A 225 7.75 -41.13 1.88
CA TYR A 225 7.06 -42.43 1.96
C TYR A 225 5.87 -42.45 0.99
N ASP A 226 5.01 -41.46 1.02
CA ASP A 226 3.83 -41.39 0.16
C ASP A 226 4.22 -41.24 -1.31
N VAL A 227 5.22 -40.40 -1.63
CA VAL A 227 5.72 -40.24 -3.00
C VAL A 227 6.24 -41.56 -3.54
N LEU A 228 7.10 -42.27 -2.77
CA LEU A 228 7.67 -43.54 -3.23
C LEU A 228 6.62 -44.65 -3.32
N THR A 229 5.64 -44.69 -2.39
CA THR A 229 4.53 -45.62 -2.46
C THR A 229 3.69 -45.43 -3.71
N LEU A 230 3.32 -44.19 -4.02
CA LEU A 230 2.59 -43.85 -5.26
C LEU A 230 3.40 -44.10 -6.51
N PHE A 231 4.72 -43.86 -6.45
CA PHE A 231 5.62 -44.19 -7.57
C PHE A 231 5.68 -45.66 -7.87
N GLU A 232 5.80 -46.53 -6.84
CA GLU A 232 5.79 -47.99 -6.99
C GLU A 232 4.44 -48.52 -7.49
N GLU A 233 3.33 -47.94 -7.01
CA GLU A 233 1.99 -48.24 -7.52
C GLU A 233 1.90 -47.93 -9.03
N GLY A 234 2.43 -46.76 -9.43
CA GLY A 234 2.50 -46.38 -10.84
C GLY A 234 3.32 -47.37 -11.70
N LEU A 235 4.49 -47.79 -11.21
CA LEU A 235 5.31 -48.80 -11.89
C LEU A 235 4.57 -50.12 -12.02
N SER A 236 3.90 -50.58 -10.96
CA SER A 236 3.10 -51.78 -10.96
C SER A 236 1.96 -51.75 -11.99
N ASN A 237 1.25 -50.59 -12.04
CA ASN A 237 0.16 -50.38 -13.01
C ASN A 237 0.65 -50.37 -14.46
N ASP A 238 1.87 -49.90 -14.71
CA ASP A 238 2.54 -49.89 -16.00
C ASP A 238 3.16 -51.27 -16.35
N GLY A 239 3.12 -52.25 -15.46
CA GLY A 239 3.78 -53.56 -15.65
C GLY A 239 5.31 -53.49 -15.60
N LYS A 240 5.88 -52.46 -15.00
CA LYS A 240 7.32 -52.24 -14.80
C LYS A 240 7.82 -52.88 -13.52
N SER A 241 9.12 -53.17 -13.46
CA SER A 241 9.76 -53.72 -12.25
C SER A 241 9.80 -52.67 -11.14
N SER A 242 9.56 -53.13 -9.92
CA SER A 242 9.70 -52.32 -8.71
C SER A 242 11.14 -51.84 -8.53
N GLN A 243 11.30 -50.59 -8.08
CA GLN A 243 12.60 -49.97 -7.80
C GLN A 243 12.89 -49.88 -6.31
N TYR A 244 11.84 -49.81 -5.46
CA TYR A 244 11.96 -49.66 -4.00
C TYR A 244 11.14 -50.75 -3.32
N THR A 245 11.77 -51.49 -2.41
CA THR A 245 11.02 -52.48 -1.58
C THR A 245 10.21 -51.76 -0.52
N PRO A 246 9.10 -52.39 -0.04
CA PRO A 246 8.31 -51.82 1.05
C PRO A 246 9.14 -51.52 2.31
N GLU A 247 10.12 -52.40 2.65
CA GLU A 247 11.03 -52.18 3.79
C GLU A 247 11.93 -50.98 3.57
N THR A 248 12.36 -50.69 2.34
CA THR A 248 13.16 -49.51 1.99
C THR A 248 12.29 -48.27 2.13
N ILE A 249 11.07 -48.29 1.61
CA ILE A 249 10.15 -47.15 1.69
C ILE A 249 9.82 -46.82 3.15
N ALA A 250 9.63 -47.85 4.02
CA ALA A 250 9.36 -47.66 5.44
C ALA A 250 10.47 -46.88 6.18
N LYS A 251 11.73 -47.00 5.75
CA LYS A 251 12.88 -46.30 6.36
C LYS A 251 12.79 -44.75 6.18
N TYR A 252 12.08 -44.26 5.18
CA TYR A 252 11.89 -42.83 4.98
C TYR A 252 11.01 -42.17 6.07
N ARG A 253 10.18 -42.94 6.78
CA ARG A 253 9.43 -42.48 7.96
C ARG A 253 10.06 -42.89 9.29
N ASP A 254 11.01 -43.85 9.29
CA ASP A 254 11.63 -44.34 10.51
C ASP A 254 12.63 -43.31 11.05
N ARG A 255 12.37 -42.78 12.21
CA ARG A 255 13.24 -41.83 12.95
C ARG A 255 13.97 -42.51 14.14
N SER A 256 13.89 -43.83 14.28
CA SER A 256 14.57 -44.58 15.36
C SER A 256 16.10 -44.56 15.17
N ASN A 257 16.59 -44.53 13.92
CA ASN A 257 17.99 -44.47 13.58
C ASN A 257 18.38 -43.05 13.09
N PRO A 258 19.24 -42.32 13.80
CA PRO A 258 19.67 -40.99 13.44
C PRO A 258 20.34 -40.89 12.04
N THR A 259 20.91 -41.99 11.53
CA THR A 259 21.54 -42.02 10.21
C THR A 259 20.51 -42.00 9.08
N TYR A 260 19.28 -42.43 9.34
CA TYR A 260 18.23 -42.53 8.32
C TYR A 260 17.80 -41.17 7.76
N GLN A 261 17.91 -40.09 8.52
CA GLN A 261 17.65 -38.74 8.03
C GLN A 261 18.57 -38.33 6.86
N TYR A 262 19.75 -38.94 6.75
CA TYR A 262 20.71 -38.70 5.67
C TYR A 262 20.61 -39.74 4.56
N LEU A 263 20.38 -41.01 4.89
CA LEU A 263 20.31 -42.11 3.92
C LEU A 263 18.92 -42.23 3.28
N TYR A 264 17.88 -41.88 4.01
CA TYR A 264 16.46 -41.92 3.62
C TYR A 264 15.83 -40.57 3.93
N PRO A 265 16.23 -39.50 3.22
CA PRO A 265 15.77 -38.15 3.52
C PRO A 265 14.28 -37.98 3.27
N ASN A 266 13.70 -37.10 4.06
CA ASN A 266 12.31 -36.69 3.91
C ASN A 266 12.24 -35.19 4.19
N VAL A 267 12.49 -34.39 3.17
CA VAL A 267 12.66 -32.94 3.26
C VAL A 267 11.44 -32.22 2.70
N ASP A 268 10.71 -31.52 3.55
CA ASP A 268 9.75 -30.51 3.07
C ASP A 268 10.52 -29.19 2.82
N TRP A 269 10.90 -28.98 1.57
CA TRP A 269 11.68 -27.80 1.18
C TRP A 269 10.96 -26.48 1.45
N THR A 270 9.62 -26.47 1.46
CA THR A 270 8.83 -25.31 1.81
C THR A 270 8.95 -25.00 3.30
N GLU A 271 8.74 -26.01 4.15
CA GLU A 271 8.85 -25.87 5.60
C GLU A 271 10.28 -25.54 6.04
N GLU A 272 11.28 -26.19 5.42
CA GLU A 272 12.69 -25.98 5.76
C GLU A 272 13.20 -24.58 5.40
N LEU A 273 12.86 -24.04 4.24
CA LEU A 273 13.47 -22.82 3.71
C LEU A 273 12.63 -21.56 3.90
N LEU A 274 11.33 -21.67 4.13
CA LEU A 274 10.44 -20.51 4.23
C LEU A 274 9.91 -20.32 5.65
N LYS A 275 9.83 -19.05 6.06
CA LYS A 275 9.17 -18.63 7.30
C LYS A 275 7.66 -18.59 7.10
N ASP A 276 6.91 -18.89 8.16
CA ASP A 276 5.45 -18.78 8.15
C ASP A 276 4.97 -17.33 8.05
N ASN A 277 5.78 -16.40 8.55
CA ASN A 277 5.46 -14.98 8.53
C ASN A 277 6.72 -14.12 8.51
N THR A 278 6.52 -12.86 8.13
CA THR A 278 7.58 -11.84 8.09
C THR A 278 7.02 -10.47 8.47
N GLY A 279 7.90 -9.51 8.76
CA GLY A 279 7.54 -8.17 9.20
C GLY A 279 7.48 -7.15 8.07
N GLN A 280 6.56 -6.21 8.19
CA GLN A 280 6.52 -4.98 7.42
C GLN A 280 6.33 -3.80 8.37
N MET A 281 7.14 -2.75 8.22
CA MET A 281 7.04 -1.52 9.01
C MET A 281 6.94 -0.31 8.09
N GLN A 282 6.06 0.61 8.44
CA GLN A 282 5.89 1.88 7.75
C GLN A 282 5.77 3.01 8.76
N ALA A 283 6.51 4.09 8.54
CA ALA A 283 6.41 5.32 9.32
C ALA A 283 6.32 6.51 8.35
N ASN A 284 5.48 7.49 8.67
CA ASN A 284 5.34 8.70 7.87
C ASN A 284 5.06 9.89 8.79
N VAL A 285 5.75 10.99 8.53
CA VAL A 285 5.48 12.30 9.13
C VAL A 285 5.14 13.26 8.01
N ASN A 286 4.03 13.97 8.15
CA ASN A 286 3.71 15.04 7.23
C ASN A 286 3.27 16.31 7.95
N VAL A 287 3.57 17.45 7.33
CA VAL A 287 3.20 18.78 7.80
C VAL A 287 2.55 19.52 6.66
N SER A 288 1.37 20.09 6.91
CA SER A 288 0.67 20.90 5.91
C SER A 288 0.12 22.17 6.55
N GLY A 289 0.05 23.23 5.78
CA GLY A 289 -0.49 24.50 6.27
C GLY A 289 -0.28 25.62 5.25
N GLY A 290 -0.61 26.83 5.66
CA GLY A 290 -0.36 28.01 4.84
C GLY A 290 -1.32 29.15 5.08
N GLY A 291 -1.08 30.24 4.37
CA GLY A 291 -1.93 31.42 4.31
C GLY A 291 -2.55 31.62 2.93
N SER A 292 -3.14 32.79 2.71
CA SER A 292 -3.73 33.15 1.41
C SER A 292 -2.71 33.27 0.29
N LEU A 293 -1.45 33.61 0.60
CA LEU A 293 -0.38 33.77 -0.39
C LEU A 293 0.40 32.47 -0.63
N PHE A 294 0.60 31.66 0.40
CA PHE A 294 1.53 30.55 0.37
C PHE A 294 0.94 29.35 1.10
N ARG A 295 0.92 28.18 0.45
CA ARG A 295 0.48 26.91 1.05
C ARG A 295 1.55 25.86 0.81
N TYR A 296 1.71 24.96 1.75
CA TYR A 296 2.72 23.91 1.67
C TYR A 296 2.24 22.58 2.25
N PHE A 297 2.75 21.53 1.66
CA PHE A 297 2.70 20.16 2.17
C PHE A 297 4.10 19.58 2.12
N VAL A 298 4.56 19.02 3.23
CA VAL A 298 5.86 18.33 3.33
C VAL A 298 5.61 16.97 3.94
N SER A 299 6.21 15.93 3.38
CA SER A 299 6.10 14.54 3.85
C SER A 299 7.46 13.87 3.82
N VAL A 300 7.73 13.05 4.85
CA VAL A 300 8.85 12.12 4.91
C VAL A 300 8.32 10.77 5.37
N GLY A 301 8.62 9.73 4.61
CA GLY A 301 8.18 8.37 4.87
C GLY A 301 9.35 7.39 4.89
N TYR A 302 9.21 6.33 5.67
CA TYR A 302 10.08 5.17 5.71
C TYR A 302 9.26 3.90 5.63
N MET A 303 9.73 2.94 4.84
CA MET A 303 9.14 1.62 4.67
C MET A 303 10.25 0.57 4.76
N ASN A 304 10.01 -0.48 5.54
CA ASN A 304 10.81 -1.69 5.57
C ASN A 304 9.90 -2.89 5.34
N GLN A 305 10.34 -3.81 4.50
CA GLN A 305 9.66 -5.08 4.23
C GLN A 305 10.69 -6.19 4.17
N ASP A 306 10.51 -7.21 5.01
CA ASP A 306 11.40 -8.37 5.07
C ASP A 306 10.83 -9.54 4.27
N GLY A 307 11.73 -10.34 3.69
CA GLY A 307 11.40 -11.56 2.96
C GLY A 307 11.20 -12.77 3.87
N ILE A 308 10.71 -13.85 3.28
CA ILE A 308 10.27 -15.06 3.99
C ILE A 308 11.34 -16.15 4.07
N TYR A 309 12.57 -15.90 3.63
CA TYR A 309 13.60 -16.95 3.63
C TYR A 309 14.19 -17.19 5.03
N LYS A 310 14.35 -18.48 5.38
CA LYS A 310 15.15 -18.91 6.51
C LYS A 310 16.64 -18.94 6.12
N TYR A 311 17.53 -19.08 7.09
CA TYR A 311 19.00 -19.24 6.88
C TYR A 311 19.68 -18.10 6.11
N SER A 312 19.05 -16.95 6.05
CA SER A 312 19.58 -15.81 5.30
C SER A 312 20.86 -15.19 5.90
N ASP A 313 21.11 -15.43 7.20
CA ASP A 313 22.24 -14.87 7.96
C ASP A 313 23.38 -15.87 8.21
N MET A 314 23.34 -17.04 7.55
CA MET A 314 24.32 -18.12 7.75
C MET A 314 25.64 -17.91 7.00
N SER A 315 25.78 -16.85 6.21
CA SER A 315 26.94 -16.49 5.43
C SER A 315 27.48 -15.12 5.87
N GLU A 316 28.66 -14.72 5.38
CA GLU A 316 29.23 -13.39 5.61
C GLU A 316 28.36 -12.25 5.05
N TYR A 317 27.34 -12.60 4.28
CA TYR A 317 26.38 -11.70 3.65
C TYR A 317 24.94 -12.17 3.90
N ASN A 318 24.01 -11.22 3.90
CA ASN A 318 22.60 -11.51 4.07
C ASN A 318 21.95 -11.85 2.71
N THR A 319 21.35 -13.03 2.61
CA THR A 319 20.65 -13.50 1.39
C THR A 319 19.12 -13.35 1.47
N ASN A 320 18.57 -12.72 2.52
CA ASN A 320 17.14 -12.52 2.58
C ASN A 320 16.70 -11.45 1.56
N ALA A 321 15.52 -11.66 0.97
CA ALA A 321 14.86 -10.59 0.24
C ALA A 321 14.47 -9.50 1.24
N LYS A 322 14.86 -8.26 0.99
CA LYS A 322 14.56 -7.11 1.85
C LYS A 322 14.39 -5.86 1.01
N MET A 323 13.43 -5.04 1.38
CA MET A 323 13.25 -3.70 0.83
C MET A 323 13.27 -2.66 1.94
N GLU A 324 14.10 -1.63 1.77
CA GLU A 324 14.04 -0.39 2.53
C GLU A 324 13.77 0.76 1.58
N ARG A 325 12.79 1.60 1.91
CA ARG A 325 12.41 2.73 1.06
C ARG A 325 12.19 3.99 1.89
N TYR A 326 12.77 5.08 1.42
CA TYR A 326 12.61 6.42 1.96
C TYR A 326 11.88 7.26 0.92
N ASN A 327 10.78 7.87 1.33
CA ASN A 327 10.00 8.78 0.51
C ASN A 327 10.12 10.20 1.07
N PHE A 328 10.25 11.19 0.22
CA PHE A 328 10.10 12.59 0.61
C PHE A 328 9.33 13.35 -0.45
N ARG A 329 8.49 14.28 -0.01
CA ARG A 329 7.69 15.14 -0.89
C ARG A 329 7.56 16.53 -0.30
N THR A 330 7.62 17.53 -1.18
CA THR A 330 7.28 18.91 -0.85
C THR A 330 6.46 19.47 -1.99
N ASN A 331 5.24 19.89 -1.69
CA ASN A 331 4.35 20.60 -2.62
C ASN A 331 4.11 22.00 -2.09
N ILE A 332 4.39 23.01 -2.91
CA ILE A 332 4.28 24.42 -2.59
C ILE A 332 3.41 25.10 -3.65
N ASP A 333 2.41 25.82 -3.18
CA ASP A 333 1.56 26.69 -4.01
C ASP A 333 1.69 28.12 -3.53
N VAL A 334 1.94 29.03 -4.46
CA VAL A 334 2.06 30.49 -4.19
C VAL A 334 1.09 31.25 -5.07
N ASP A 335 0.13 31.93 -4.49
CA ASP A 335 -0.82 32.82 -5.18
C ASP A 335 -0.22 34.24 -5.18
N ILE A 336 0.63 34.56 -6.19
CA ILE A 336 1.29 35.86 -6.28
C ILE A 336 0.25 36.97 -6.49
N ARG A 337 -0.74 36.70 -7.32
CA ARG A 337 -1.89 37.55 -7.59
C ARG A 337 -3.12 36.67 -7.74
N LYS A 338 -4.31 37.27 -7.77
CA LYS A 338 -5.57 36.51 -7.98
C LYS A 338 -5.59 35.69 -9.28
N ASP A 339 -4.86 36.17 -10.28
CA ASP A 339 -4.74 35.63 -11.64
C ASP A 339 -3.39 34.93 -11.91
N VAL A 340 -2.43 34.94 -10.96
CA VAL A 340 -1.10 34.35 -11.15
C VAL A 340 -0.77 33.42 -9.99
N LYS A 341 -0.66 32.12 -10.29
CA LYS A 341 -0.30 31.08 -9.34
C LYS A 341 0.99 30.39 -9.75
N LEU A 342 1.88 30.16 -8.80
CA LEU A 342 3.06 29.31 -8.97
C LEU A 342 2.85 28.00 -8.21
N MET A 343 3.34 26.94 -8.81
CA MET A 343 3.35 25.59 -8.23
C MET A 343 4.76 25.02 -8.28
N LEU A 344 5.23 24.45 -7.18
CA LEU A 344 6.49 23.71 -7.12
C LEU A 344 6.22 22.38 -6.40
N ASN A 345 6.44 21.27 -7.10
CA ASN A 345 6.36 19.93 -6.55
C ASN A 345 7.72 19.27 -6.62
N LEU A 346 8.26 18.87 -5.47
CA LEU A 346 9.48 18.10 -5.35
C LEU A 346 9.14 16.76 -4.72
N GLY A 347 9.64 15.68 -5.25
CA GLY A 347 9.47 14.34 -4.70
C GLY A 347 10.72 13.50 -4.90
N GLY A 348 11.00 12.63 -3.98
CA GLY A 348 12.11 11.70 -4.08
C GLY A 348 11.79 10.38 -3.42
N ILE A 349 12.38 9.33 -3.99
CA ILE A 349 12.30 7.95 -3.51
C ILE A 349 13.72 7.40 -3.54
N ILE A 350 14.18 6.94 -2.40
CA ILE A 350 15.42 6.16 -2.29
C ILE A 350 15.00 4.77 -1.87
N GLN A 351 15.40 3.77 -2.63
CA GLN A 351 15.03 2.39 -2.40
C GLN A 351 16.27 1.51 -2.45
N ASP A 352 16.46 0.75 -1.38
CA ASP A 352 17.50 -0.25 -1.25
C ASP A 352 16.84 -1.64 -1.24
N LEU A 353 17.24 -2.49 -2.17
CA LEU A 353 16.76 -3.85 -2.33
C LEU A 353 17.90 -4.82 -2.14
N ASN A 354 17.65 -5.91 -1.42
CA ASN A 354 18.55 -7.04 -1.25
C ASN A 354 17.83 -8.33 -1.59
N PHE A 355 18.50 -9.26 -2.27
CA PHE A 355 17.96 -10.54 -2.68
C PHE A 355 19.02 -11.64 -2.58
N PRO A 356 18.63 -12.94 -2.54
CA PRO A 356 19.55 -14.04 -2.80
C PRO A 356 20.22 -13.89 -4.18
N GLY A 357 21.38 -14.46 -4.37
CA GLY A 357 22.05 -14.50 -5.68
C GLY A 357 21.28 -15.31 -6.73
N THR A 358 20.45 -16.26 -6.28
CA THR A 358 19.49 -17.00 -7.13
C THR A 358 18.17 -16.25 -7.18
N SER A 359 17.56 -16.15 -8.35
CA SER A 359 16.25 -15.50 -8.52
C SER A 359 15.16 -16.19 -7.68
N ALA A 360 14.17 -15.41 -7.21
CA ALA A 360 13.01 -15.97 -6.50
C ALA A 360 12.28 -17.03 -7.34
N SER A 361 12.18 -16.81 -8.67
CA SER A 361 11.55 -17.77 -9.58
C SER A 361 12.26 -19.12 -9.60
N ASP A 362 13.59 -19.11 -9.71
CA ASP A 362 14.40 -20.34 -9.75
C ASP A 362 14.43 -21.05 -8.41
N LEU A 363 14.52 -20.28 -7.30
CA LEU A 363 14.47 -20.84 -5.97
C LEU A 363 13.12 -21.51 -5.67
N PHE A 364 11.99 -20.83 -5.98
CA PHE A 364 10.67 -21.42 -5.82
C PHE A 364 10.42 -22.59 -6.79
N TYR A 365 10.99 -22.54 -7.99
CA TYR A 365 10.96 -23.69 -8.91
C TYR A 365 11.70 -24.88 -8.29
N ALA A 366 12.89 -24.67 -7.75
CA ALA A 366 13.65 -25.71 -7.07
C ALA A 366 12.89 -26.28 -5.85
N ILE A 367 12.36 -25.42 -4.97
CA ILE A 367 11.54 -25.81 -3.81
C ILE A 367 10.36 -26.70 -4.25
N LYS A 368 9.74 -26.40 -5.40
CA LYS A 368 8.56 -27.14 -5.90
C LYS A 368 8.89 -28.45 -6.59
N THR A 369 10.05 -28.55 -7.23
CA THR A 369 10.38 -29.68 -8.11
C THR A 369 11.33 -30.68 -7.50
N ARG A 370 12.04 -30.31 -6.43
CA ARG A 370 12.92 -31.25 -5.73
C ARG A 370 12.09 -32.18 -4.88
N LEU A 371 12.17 -33.47 -5.22
CA LEU A 371 11.45 -34.51 -4.50
C LEU A 371 12.02 -34.66 -3.09
N PRO A 372 11.18 -34.95 -2.08
CA PRO A 372 11.57 -34.97 -0.68
C PRO A 372 12.61 -36.05 -0.34
N TYR A 373 12.71 -37.09 -1.17
CA TYR A 373 13.59 -38.24 -0.97
C TYR A 373 14.93 -38.17 -1.72
N TYR A 374 15.20 -37.10 -2.48
CA TYR A 374 16.42 -37.05 -3.31
C TYR A 374 17.69 -36.92 -2.46
N TYR A 375 17.73 -35.97 -1.55
CA TYR A 375 18.89 -35.71 -0.68
C TYR A 375 18.46 -34.91 0.55
N PRO A 376 19.22 -35.02 1.67
CA PRO A 376 19.00 -34.13 2.80
C PRO A 376 19.44 -32.70 2.47
N MET A 377 19.13 -31.73 3.35
CA MET A 377 19.59 -30.34 3.19
C MET A 377 21.12 -30.26 3.27
N THR A 378 21.72 -30.97 4.21
CA THR A 378 23.17 -31.09 4.42
C THR A 378 23.57 -32.53 4.75
N ASN A 379 24.81 -32.88 4.49
CA ASN A 379 25.44 -34.12 4.95
C ASN A 379 25.73 -34.07 6.47
N PRO A 380 26.06 -35.21 7.12
CA PRO A 380 26.39 -35.25 8.54
C PRO A 380 27.57 -34.35 8.95
N ASP A 381 28.48 -34.05 8.03
CA ASP A 381 29.63 -33.17 8.24
C ASP A 381 29.31 -31.69 8.01
N GLY A 382 28.06 -31.35 7.71
CA GLY A 382 27.58 -29.99 7.41
C GLY A 382 27.83 -29.51 5.99
N SER A 383 28.46 -30.36 5.14
CA SER A 383 28.59 -30.04 3.70
C SER A 383 27.24 -30.09 3.01
N ILE A 384 27.12 -29.39 1.89
CA ILE A 384 25.89 -29.40 1.08
C ILE A 384 25.71 -30.78 0.48
N ALA A 385 24.52 -31.36 0.65
CA ALA A 385 24.16 -32.59 -0.03
C ALA A 385 23.78 -32.31 -1.48
N GLU A 386 24.30 -33.12 -2.41
CA GLU A 386 24.06 -33.00 -3.84
C GLU A 386 23.61 -34.35 -4.42
N TYR A 387 22.82 -34.30 -5.47
CA TYR A 387 22.41 -35.48 -6.23
C TYR A 387 23.22 -35.59 -7.53
N ALA A 388 23.55 -36.80 -7.94
CA ALA A 388 24.51 -37.09 -8.99
C ALA A 388 24.22 -36.44 -10.38
N ASN A 389 23.02 -35.94 -10.60
CA ASN A 389 22.60 -35.28 -11.85
C ASN A 389 22.38 -33.77 -11.71
N SER A 390 23.01 -33.14 -10.69
CA SER A 390 23.22 -31.67 -10.55
C SER A 390 21.99 -30.77 -10.61
N GLU A 391 20.83 -31.23 -10.22
CA GLU A 391 19.76 -30.29 -9.92
C GLU A 391 20.06 -29.65 -8.55
N GLY A 392 20.39 -28.36 -8.54
CA GLY A 392 20.91 -27.66 -7.36
C GLY A 392 20.05 -27.82 -6.11
N ASN A 393 20.73 -28.02 -4.98
CA ASN A 393 20.10 -28.07 -3.66
C ASN A 393 19.48 -26.71 -3.32
N PRO A 394 18.17 -26.60 -3.03
CA PRO A 394 17.50 -25.32 -2.75
C PRO A 394 18.13 -24.56 -1.56
N TYR A 395 18.65 -25.28 -0.56
CA TYR A 395 19.37 -24.67 0.55
C TYR A 395 20.68 -24.02 0.09
N ALA A 396 21.44 -24.67 -0.78
CA ALA A 396 22.64 -24.08 -1.36
C ALA A 396 22.32 -22.90 -2.29
N MET A 397 21.26 -23.02 -3.07
CA MET A 397 20.77 -21.92 -3.92
C MET A 397 20.41 -20.69 -3.10
N LEU A 398 19.84 -20.86 -1.91
CA LEU A 398 19.54 -19.75 -0.99
C LEU A 398 20.79 -19.19 -0.29
N THR A 399 21.70 -20.05 0.16
CA THR A 399 22.76 -19.66 1.11
C THR A 399 24.14 -19.49 0.51
N LYS A 400 24.43 -20.07 -0.66
CA LYS A 400 25.79 -20.17 -1.24
C LYS A 400 25.97 -19.47 -2.58
N THR A 401 24.90 -18.92 -3.17
CA THR A 401 24.96 -18.26 -4.48
C THR A 401 25.30 -16.77 -4.41
N GLY A 402 25.56 -16.25 -3.21
CA GLY A 402 25.81 -14.83 -3.00
C GLY A 402 24.52 -14.04 -2.79
N TYR A 403 24.59 -12.75 -3.05
CA TYR A 403 23.46 -11.83 -2.94
C TYR A 403 23.45 -10.86 -4.11
N ALA A 404 22.29 -10.29 -4.39
CA ALA A 404 22.10 -9.20 -5.33
C ALA A 404 21.56 -7.98 -4.57
N ALA A 405 22.24 -6.85 -4.67
CA ALA A 405 21.78 -5.60 -4.09
C ALA A 405 21.51 -4.57 -5.18
N ASN A 406 20.41 -3.86 -5.06
CA ASN A 406 20.04 -2.78 -5.97
C ASN A 406 19.64 -1.54 -5.17
N LYS A 407 20.36 -0.44 -5.40
CA LYS A 407 20.03 0.86 -4.83
C LYS A 407 19.55 1.79 -5.93
N SER A 408 18.34 2.27 -5.81
CA SER A 408 17.76 3.22 -6.74
C SER A 408 17.42 4.54 -6.06
N THR A 409 17.63 5.65 -6.77
CA THR A 409 17.23 6.99 -6.34
C THR A 409 16.46 7.67 -7.46
N THR A 410 15.22 8.01 -7.18
CA THR A 410 14.35 8.72 -8.11
C THR A 410 14.04 10.12 -7.56
N LEU A 411 14.37 11.16 -8.32
CA LEU A 411 14.05 12.55 -8.00
C LEU A 411 13.09 13.12 -9.03
N ASN A 412 12.05 13.75 -8.58
CA ASN A 412 11.02 14.38 -9.41
C ASN A 412 10.90 15.85 -9.00
N ALA A 413 10.97 16.73 -9.97
CA ALA A 413 10.72 18.16 -9.79
C ALA A 413 9.76 18.65 -10.86
N THR A 414 8.72 19.38 -10.45
CA THR A 414 7.77 20.01 -11.36
C THR A 414 7.55 21.45 -10.91
N ALA A 415 7.73 22.39 -11.80
CA ALA A 415 7.38 23.80 -11.60
C ALA A 415 6.31 24.19 -12.60
N GLY A 416 5.31 24.91 -12.15
CA GLY A 416 4.19 25.37 -13.00
C GLY A 416 3.81 26.81 -12.69
N VAL A 417 3.36 27.49 -13.72
CA VAL A 417 2.76 28.83 -13.63
C VAL A 417 1.39 28.75 -14.29
N THR A 418 0.39 29.22 -13.57
CA THR A 418 -0.97 29.38 -14.10
C THR A 418 -1.29 30.86 -14.10
N TRP A 419 -1.75 31.34 -15.27
CA TRP A 419 -2.12 32.74 -15.49
C TRP A 419 -3.49 32.80 -16.14
#